data_168ade3c8bba04d4aa6578c9525e6d80
#
_entry.id   168ade3c8bba04d4aa6578c9525e6d80
#
_cell.length_a   1.000
_cell.length_b   1.000
_cell.length_c   1.000
_cell.angle_alpha   90.00
_cell.angle_beta   90.00
_cell.angle_gamma   90.00
#
_symmetry.space_group_name_H-M   'P 1'
#
loop_
_entity.id
_entity.type
_entity.pdbx_description
1 polymer ?
#
loop_
_entity_poly.entity_id
_entity_poly.type
_entity_poly.pdbx_seq_one_letter_code
_entity_poly.pdbx_strand_id
1 'polypeptide(L)'
;VRTVVAVVGIDKSFSSDCGIDNSVGQLLLRGMKWRNQLLALFCLFVFVGLGVLYFKHWVIQKPFGIILFIGEGLAPERLAATRVYIGGADAHLTLDSMRHVALMTNYSKDFAVSDQAAAASAIATGAKVNNRSIAMGAEGKSLASIVDLAREQGRAVGLVTNAKLTNATCAAFYAHSSDPADEDNLALQLTENGKIDIALGGGGAQFLPETKGGQRQDARDLLVELHGNGFDIVRTRAELDAIPAWRRPKLFGVFSQSDLAFANQIKQGSDQPSLSDMVRRAIELLQYNPRGYLLVVDAGLMRKAAEENDAEITFSQTAELDHSVSVARNYAGAGSTIIVCGDVAIGSLSLNGFPFRKDSGLALLGLNSAGQPWITWASGPKGTRSYGKTPGEYGGPKNSAAGDLEPATFYTKSALETVEDVVAFGDGPGTEMLQGSIDNTQIFKIIRDEL
;
A
#
# COMPACT_ATOMS: atom_id res chain seq x y z
N VAL A 1 14.06 25.20 47.05
CA VAL A 1 12.91 25.50 47.91
C VAL A 1 12.94 24.49 49.04
N ARG A 2 13.30 24.97 50.25
CA ARG A 2 13.42 24.16 51.49
C ARG A 2 12.03 23.95 52.07
N THR A 3 11.64 22.71 52.28
CA THR A 3 10.43 22.34 53.01
C THR A 3 10.77 22.27 54.49
N VAL A 4 10.09 23.08 55.27
CA VAL A 4 10.15 23.10 56.77
C VAL A 4 9.28 21.99 57.28
N VAL A 5 9.85 21.05 58.02
CA VAL A 5 9.11 20.04 58.82
C VAL A 5 8.93 20.62 60.25
N ALA A 6 7.70 20.93 60.57
CA ALA A 6 7.34 21.30 61.96
C ALA A 6 7.12 20.03 62.79
N VAL A 7 7.98 19.79 63.73
CA VAL A 7 7.83 18.77 64.77
C VAL A 7 7.00 19.37 65.90
N VAL A 8 5.76 18.89 66.08
CA VAL A 8 4.94 19.22 67.26
C VAL A 8 5.31 18.22 68.35
N GLY A 9 6.04 18.69 69.36
CA GLY A 9 6.31 17.97 70.59
C GLY A 9 5.02 17.89 71.50
N ILE A 10 4.59 16.68 71.73
CA ILE A 10 3.51 16.45 72.75
C ILE A 10 4.17 16.06 74.02
N ASP A 11 3.97 16.93 75.06
CA ASP A 11 4.40 16.81 76.40
C ASP A 11 3.74 15.60 77.09
N LYS A 12 4.54 14.78 77.75
CA LYS A 12 4.09 13.63 78.57
C LYS A 12 3.94 14.05 80.01
N SER A 13 2.77 14.57 80.40
CA SER A 13 2.41 14.60 81.79
C SER A 13 0.90 14.75 81.92
N PHE A 14 0.20 13.67 81.96
CA PHE A 14 -1.03 13.49 82.75
C PHE A 14 -1.23 11.98 82.92
N SER A 15 -0.90 11.53 84.17
CA SER A 15 -1.23 10.20 84.63
C SER A 15 -2.50 10.26 85.41
N SER A 16 -3.23 9.23 85.31
CA SER A 16 -4.11 8.57 86.27
C SER A 16 -5.59 8.52 85.95
N ASP A 17 -6.03 7.28 85.93
CA ASP A 17 -7.37 6.80 86.23
C ASP A 17 -8.53 7.13 85.29
N CYS A 18 -8.61 6.32 84.26
CA CYS A 18 -9.90 5.84 83.75
C CYS A 18 -9.70 4.44 83.18
N GLY A 19 -10.22 3.41 83.85
CA GLY A 19 -10.16 2.02 83.43
C GLY A 19 -10.98 1.78 82.14
N ILE A 20 -10.41 2.12 81.05
CA ILE A 20 -10.93 1.72 79.76
C ILE A 20 -10.14 0.49 79.34
N ASP A 21 -10.89 -0.60 79.17
CA ASP A 21 -10.42 -1.92 78.80
C ASP A 21 -9.51 -1.83 77.54
N ASN A 22 -8.20 -2.07 77.69
CA ASN A 22 -7.20 -2.03 76.65
C ASN A 22 -7.49 -2.99 75.50
N SER A 23 -8.42 -3.94 75.67
CA SER A 23 -8.82 -4.89 74.62
C SER A 23 -9.68 -4.25 73.55
N VAL A 24 -10.58 -3.30 73.95
CA VAL A 24 -11.46 -2.60 73.00
C VAL A 24 -10.66 -1.60 72.15
N GLY A 25 -9.69 -0.91 72.77
CA GLY A 25 -8.79 0.01 72.02
C GLY A 25 -7.88 -0.71 70.97
N GLN A 26 -7.39 -1.89 71.38
CA GLN A 26 -6.59 -2.68 70.44
C GLN A 26 -7.42 -3.28 69.27
N LEU A 27 -8.68 -3.66 69.53
CA LEU A 27 -9.60 -4.14 68.47
C LEU A 27 -9.99 -3.01 67.52
N LEU A 28 -10.24 -1.80 68.01
CA LEU A 28 -10.56 -0.63 67.19
C LEU A 28 -9.35 -0.19 66.34
N LEU A 29 -8.14 -0.22 66.90
CA LEU A 29 -6.90 0.08 66.18
C LEU A 29 -6.56 -0.98 65.12
N ARG A 30 -6.85 -2.26 65.39
CA ARG A 30 -6.74 -3.34 64.41
C ARG A 30 -7.74 -3.17 63.25
N GLY A 31 -9.00 -2.83 63.58
CA GLY A 31 -10.03 -2.56 62.57
C GLY A 31 -9.70 -1.33 61.72
N MET A 32 -9.13 -0.27 62.30
CA MET A 32 -8.67 0.90 61.59
C MET A 32 -7.47 0.60 60.67
N LYS A 33 -6.51 -0.23 61.12
CA LYS A 33 -5.37 -0.63 60.29
C LYS A 33 -5.82 -1.45 59.06
N TRP A 34 -6.73 -2.38 59.23
CA TRP A 34 -7.30 -3.18 58.14
C TRP A 34 -8.09 -2.31 57.15
N ARG A 35 -8.92 -1.42 57.63
CA ARG A 35 -9.68 -0.49 56.78
C ARG A 35 -8.77 0.44 55.99
N ASN A 36 -7.69 0.94 56.57
CA ASN A 36 -6.72 1.78 55.87
C ASN A 36 -5.90 0.98 54.87
N GLN A 37 -5.58 -0.28 55.14
CA GLN A 37 -4.91 -1.17 54.19
C GLN A 37 -5.82 -1.49 53.01
N LEU A 38 -7.12 -1.77 53.23
CA LEU A 38 -8.10 -1.99 52.17
C LEU A 38 -8.30 -0.72 51.33
N LEU A 39 -8.35 0.45 51.97
CA LEU A 39 -8.46 1.73 51.28
C LEU A 39 -7.21 2.00 50.42
N ALA A 40 -6.01 1.75 50.92
CA ALA A 40 -4.77 1.89 50.17
C ALA A 40 -4.71 0.93 48.98
N LEU A 41 -5.16 -0.31 49.15
CA LEU A 41 -5.24 -1.29 48.08
C LEU A 41 -6.25 -0.87 47.01
N PHE A 42 -7.41 -0.36 47.42
CA PHE A 42 -8.42 0.18 46.51
C PHE A 42 -7.87 1.38 45.72
N CYS A 43 -7.22 2.34 46.39
CA CYS A 43 -6.57 3.48 45.68
C CYS A 43 -5.50 3.03 44.71
N LEU A 44 -4.71 1.99 45.06
CA LEU A 44 -3.73 1.42 44.19
C LEU A 44 -4.37 0.80 42.91
N PHE A 45 -5.46 0.03 43.07
CA PHE A 45 -6.19 -0.53 41.93
C PHE A 45 -6.82 0.54 41.03
N VAL A 46 -7.39 1.59 41.64
CA VAL A 46 -7.92 2.74 40.91
C VAL A 46 -6.81 3.45 40.14
N PHE A 47 -5.65 3.68 40.75
CA PHE A 47 -4.50 4.32 40.13
C PHE A 47 -3.95 3.49 38.97
N VAL A 48 -3.79 2.18 39.19
CA VAL A 48 -3.35 1.25 38.10
C VAL A 48 -4.39 1.19 36.99
N GLY A 49 -5.69 1.11 37.35
CA GLY A 49 -6.77 1.12 36.36
C GLY A 49 -6.81 2.39 35.52
N LEU A 50 -6.67 3.55 36.14
CA LEU A 50 -6.59 4.85 35.47
C LEU A 50 -5.29 4.94 34.63
N GLY A 51 -4.17 4.42 35.12
CA GLY A 51 -2.92 4.35 34.38
C GLY A 51 -3.04 3.48 33.13
N VAL A 52 -3.67 2.31 33.22
CA VAL A 52 -3.94 1.44 32.08
C VAL A 52 -4.89 2.10 31.08
N LEU A 53 -5.95 2.76 31.54
CA LEU A 53 -6.89 3.51 30.70
C LEU A 53 -6.20 4.68 30.01
N TYR A 54 -5.37 5.43 30.73
CA TYR A 54 -4.56 6.52 30.17
C TYR A 54 -3.61 5.99 29.10
N PHE A 55 -2.89 4.89 29.39
CA PHE A 55 -1.95 4.29 28.46
C PHE A 55 -2.64 3.80 27.18
N LYS A 56 -3.78 3.09 27.33
CA LYS A 56 -4.57 2.63 26.17
C LYS A 56 -5.18 3.76 25.35
N HIS A 57 -5.62 4.82 25.99
CA HIS A 57 -6.39 5.86 25.31
C HIS A 57 -5.52 7.00 24.76
N TRP A 58 -4.36 7.27 25.41
CA TRP A 58 -3.50 8.42 25.07
C TRP A 58 -2.12 8.07 24.56
N VAL A 59 -1.60 6.89 24.87
CA VAL A 59 -0.23 6.49 24.49
C VAL A 59 -0.25 5.52 23.31
N ILE A 60 -1.17 4.55 23.30
CA ILE A 60 -1.36 3.64 22.16
C ILE A 60 -2.51 4.19 21.33
N GLN A 61 -2.20 5.16 20.45
CA GLN A 61 -3.17 5.61 19.45
C GLN A 61 -2.94 4.82 18.17
N LYS A 62 -3.97 4.10 17.73
CA LYS A 62 -3.97 3.48 16.42
C LYS A 62 -4.06 4.57 15.35
N PRO A 63 -3.39 4.39 14.19
CA PRO A 63 -3.42 5.37 13.12
C PRO A 63 -4.84 5.61 12.62
N PHE A 64 -5.18 6.87 12.40
CA PHE A 64 -6.48 7.23 11.84
C PHE A 64 -6.60 6.77 10.38
N GLY A 65 -5.59 7.03 9.57
CA GLY A 65 -5.48 6.56 8.21
C GLY A 65 -4.40 5.49 8.07
N ILE A 66 -4.71 4.41 7.37
CA ILE A 66 -3.73 3.42 6.93
C ILE A 66 -3.76 3.45 5.41
N ILE A 67 -2.61 3.73 4.78
CA ILE A 67 -2.49 3.84 3.33
C ILE A 67 -1.41 2.87 2.87
N LEU A 68 -1.80 1.92 2.04
CA LEU A 68 -0.91 0.97 1.40
C LEU A 68 -0.78 1.32 -0.09
N PHE A 69 0.42 1.63 -0.52
CA PHE A 69 0.77 1.76 -1.93
C PHE A 69 1.45 0.48 -2.41
N ILE A 70 1.04 0.00 -3.57
CA ILE A 70 1.69 -1.09 -4.29
C ILE A 70 2.21 -0.51 -5.61
N GLY A 71 3.53 -0.45 -5.73
CA GLY A 71 4.20 -0.10 -6.99
C GLY A 71 4.53 -1.37 -7.74
N GLU A 72 3.76 -1.71 -8.76
CA GLU A 72 3.98 -2.94 -9.51
C GLU A 72 5.36 -2.94 -10.17
N GLY A 73 6.21 -3.87 -9.75
CA GLY A 73 7.59 -3.95 -10.19
C GLY A 73 8.56 -2.98 -9.50
N LEU A 74 8.26 -2.50 -8.30
CA LEU A 74 9.11 -1.55 -7.56
C LEU A 74 10.34 -2.25 -6.97
N ALA A 75 11.41 -2.35 -7.77
CA ALA A 75 12.70 -2.89 -7.39
C ALA A 75 13.73 -1.76 -7.12
N PRO A 76 14.84 -2.03 -6.39
CA PRO A 76 15.87 -1.02 -6.06
C PRO A 76 16.45 -0.31 -7.27
N GLU A 77 16.71 -1.04 -8.36
CA GLU A 77 17.31 -0.53 -9.60
C GLU A 77 16.39 0.51 -10.28
N ARG A 78 15.09 0.27 -10.22
CA ARG A 78 14.08 1.18 -10.77
C ARG A 78 14.07 2.51 -10.03
N LEU A 79 14.19 2.48 -8.69
CA LEU A 79 14.29 3.71 -7.89
C LEU A 79 15.55 4.49 -8.21
N ALA A 80 16.71 3.81 -8.31
CA ALA A 80 17.96 4.44 -8.66
C ALA A 80 17.89 5.11 -10.03
N ALA A 81 17.34 4.40 -11.04
CA ALA A 81 17.13 4.94 -12.37
C ALA A 81 16.17 6.14 -12.37
N THR A 82 15.07 6.06 -11.63
CA THR A 82 14.10 7.14 -11.54
C THR A 82 14.69 8.42 -10.95
N ARG A 83 15.54 8.33 -9.90
CA ARG A 83 16.25 9.51 -9.37
C ARG A 83 17.08 10.18 -10.44
N VAL A 84 17.89 9.40 -11.16
CA VAL A 84 18.74 9.93 -12.24
C VAL A 84 17.87 10.56 -13.34
N TYR A 85 16.76 9.92 -13.72
CA TYR A 85 15.86 10.40 -14.77
C TYR A 85 15.22 11.76 -14.42
N ILE A 86 14.72 11.94 -13.18
CA ILE A 86 13.98 13.15 -12.80
C ILE A 86 14.85 14.37 -12.54
N GLY A 87 16.13 14.19 -12.16
CA GLY A 87 16.97 15.34 -11.79
C GLY A 87 18.46 15.02 -11.61
N GLY A 88 18.91 13.85 -12.07
CA GLY A 88 20.31 13.42 -11.93
C GLY A 88 20.57 12.70 -10.61
N ALA A 89 21.84 12.39 -10.34
CA ALA A 89 22.23 11.57 -9.19
C ALA A 89 21.99 12.24 -7.83
N ASP A 90 21.87 13.55 -7.78
CA ASP A 90 21.59 14.32 -6.54
C ASP A 90 20.06 14.51 -6.30
N ALA A 91 19.20 14.01 -7.19
CA ALA A 91 17.76 14.08 -7.01
C ALA A 91 17.28 13.16 -5.88
N HIS A 92 16.24 13.59 -5.21
CA HIS A 92 15.60 12.86 -4.12
C HIS A 92 14.15 12.56 -4.43
N LEU A 93 13.73 11.33 -4.13
CA LEU A 93 12.34 10.92 -4.11
C LEU A 93 11.74 11.18 -2.71
N THR A 94 10.42 11.30 -2.65
CA THR A 94 9.69 11.30 -1.37
C THR A 94 9.97 10.03 -0.58
N LEU A 95 10.09 8.90 -1.28
CA LEU A 95 10.43 7.59 -0.74
C LEU A 95 11.77 7.59 -0.01
N ASP A 96 12.77 8.35 -0.47
CA ASP A 96 14.08 8.46 0.16
C ASP A 96 14.04 9.09 1.57
N SER A 97 12.96 9.80 1.89
CA SER A 97 12.73 10.44 3.18
C SER A 97 11.86 9.63 4.15
N MET A 98 11.40 8.44 3.75
CA MET A 98 10.63 7.55 4.62
C MET A 98 11.53 6.90 5.67
N ARG A 99 11.00 6.73 6.89
CA ARG A 99 11.81 6.37 8.07
C ARG A 99 12.30 4.93 8.06
N HIS A 100 11.49 4.03 7.50
CA HIS A 100 11.73 2.60 7.56
C HIS A 100 11.81 2.03 6.16
N VAL A 101 12.78 1.16 5.92
CA VAL A 101 13.05 0.56 4.61
C VAL A 101 13.43 -0.91 4.81
N ALA A 102 12.90 -1.77 3.97
CA ALA A 102 13.24 -3.19 3.91
C ALA A 102 13.36 -3.67 2.45
N LEU A 103 14.18 -4.69 2.24
CA LEU A 103 14.08 -5.55 1.06
C LEU A 103 12.99 -6.58 1.32
N MET A 104 12.25 -6.95 0.28
CA MET A 104 11.10 -7.82 0.44
C MET A 104 11.14 -8.97 -0.57
N THR A 105 11.14 -10.21 -0.05
CA THR A 105 11.03 -11.42 -0.86
C THR A 105 9.58 -11.63 -1.27
N ASN A 106 9.35 -12.14 -2.49
CA ASN A 106 8.02 -12.17 -3.10
C ASN A 106 7.61 -13.51 -3.74
N TYR A 107 8.33 -14.61 -3.46
CA TYR A 107 8.01 -15.92 -4.01
C TYR A 107 6.55 -16.36 -3.71
N SER A 108 5.97 -17.17 -4.62
CA SER A 108 4.64 -17.76 -4.43
C SER A 108 4.72 -19.10 -3.67
N LYS A 109 3.59 -19.70 -3.39
CA LYS A 109 3.56 -20.99 -2.68
C LYS A 109 4.16 -22.13 -3.50
N ASP A 110 4.04 -22.08 -4.81
CA ASP A 110 4.41 -23.15 -5.76
C ASP A 110 5.64 -22.83 -6.61
N PHE A 111 6.03 -21.54 -6.74
CA PHE A 111 7.18 -21.12 -7.56
C PHE A 111 8.10 -20.14 -6.85
N ALA A 112 9.39 -20.16 -7.21
CA ALA A 112 10.37 -19.18 -6.75
C ALA A 112 10.09 -17.77 -7.32
N VAL A 113 9.46 -17.68 -8.48
CA VAL A 113 8.98 -16.44 -9.08
C VAL A 113 7.47 -16.37 -8.91
N SER A 114 7.01 -15.38 -8.17
CA SER A 114 5.59 -15.11 -8.02
C SER A 114 5.05 -14.41 -9.27
N ASP A 115 3.79 -14.70 -9.60
CA ASP A 115 3.05 -13.80 -10.47
C ASP A 115 2.38 -12.67 -9.66
N GLN A 116 1.80 -11.71 -10.36
CA GLN A 116 1.10 -10.57 -9.79
C GLN A 116 -0.01 -10.99 -8.81
N ALA A 117 -0.82 -12.00 -9.20
CA ALA A 117 -1.96 -12.45 -8.39
C ALA A 117 -1.52 -13.03 -7.05
N ALA A 118 -0.49 -13.89 -7.06
CA ALA A 118 0.03 -14.51 -5.85
C ALA A 118 0.79 -13.51 -4.96
N ALA A 119 1.58 -12.61 -5.54
CA ALA A 119 2.30 -11.58 -4.80
C ALA A 119 1.34 -10.63 -4.08
N ALA A 120 0.34 -10.09 -4.80
CA ALA A 120 -0.68 -9.22 -4.23
C ALA A 120 -1.53 -9.93 -3.17
N SER A 121 -1.89 -11.21 -3.41
CA SER A 121 -2.62 -12.03 -2.43
C SER A 121 -1.85 -12.22 -1.14
N ALA A 122 -0.53 -12.44 -1.21
CA ALA A 122 0.32 -12.55 -0.01
C ALA A 122 0.33 -11.25 0.79
N ILE A 123 0.39 -10.10 0.13
CA ILE A 123 0.29 -8.76 0.75
C ILE A 123 -1.11 -8.54 1.35
N ALA A 124 -2.17 -8.93 0.63
CA ALA A 124 -3.55 -8.68 1.04
C ALA A 124 -4.03 -9.60 2.16
N THR A 125 -3.54 -10.86 2.24
CA THR A 125 -4.08 -11.90 3.13
C THR A 125 -3.09 -12.43 4.18
N GLY A 126 -1.80 -12.09 4.02
CA GLY A 126 -0.73 -12.61 4.88
C GLY A 126 -0.41 -14.09 4.66
N ALA A 127 -0.85 -14.68 3.56
CA ALA A 127 -0.63 -16.08 3.23
C ALA A 127 -0.10 -16.23 1.80
N LYS A 128 0.91 -17.07 1.62
CA LYS A 128 1.38 -17.45 0.28
C LYS A 128 0.32 -18.31 -0.42
N VAL A 129 0.00 -17.97 -1.64
CA VAL A 129 -0.91 -18.72 -2.51
C VAL A 129 -0.18 -19.18 -3.78
N ASN A 130 -0.79 -20.06 -4.54
CA ASN A 130 -0.24 -20.49 -5.82
C ASN A 130 -0.30 -19.36 -6.85
N ASN A 131 0.61 -19.37 -7.81
CA ASN A 131 0.51 -18.50 -8.98
C ASN A 131 -0.87 -18.64 -9.65
N ARG A 132 -1.38 -17.58 -10.23
CA ARG A 132 -2.72 -17.45 -10.83
C ARG A 132 -3.89 -17.58 -9.84
N SER A 133 -3.64 -17.41 -8.55
CA SER A 133 -4.69 -17.45 -7.52
C SER A 133 -4.84 -16.10 -6.83
N ILE A 134 -6.06 -15.59 -6.80
CA ILE A 134 -6.44 -14.35 -6.13
C ILE A 134 -7.08 -14.68 -4.79
N ALA A 135 -6.35 -14.42 -3.68
CA ALA A 135 -6.81 -14.63 -2.31
C ALA A 135 -7.46 -16.01 -2.05
N MET A 136 -6.94 -17.04 -2.74
CA MET A 136 -7.39 -18.43 -2.61
C MET A 136 -6.28 -19.29 -1.98
N GLY A 137 -6.56 -19.83 -0.81
CA GLY A 137 -5.67 -20.76 -0.12
C GLY A 137 -5.70 -22.19 -0.66
N ALA A 138 -5.13 -23.12 0.11
CA ALA A 138 -5.19 -24.55 -0.21
C ALA A 138 -6.65 -25.01 -0.32
N GLU A 139 -6.88 -25.99 -1.21
CA GLU A 139 -8.20 -26.61 -1.40
C GLU A 139 -9.30 -25.64 -1.88
N GLY A 140 -8.90 -24.51 -2.47
CA GLY A 140 -9.86 -23.51 -2.97
C GLY A 140 -10.57 -22.70 -1.87
N LYS A 141 -10.03 -22.67 -0.66
CA LYS A 141 -10.60 -21.86 0.43
C LYS A 141 -10.29 -20.37 0.25
N SER A 142 -11.32 -19.54 0.29
CA SER A 142 -11.17 -18.08 0.31
C SER A 142 -10.42 -17.60 1.57
N LEU A 143 -9.50 -16.66 1.40
CA LEU A 143 -8.71 -16.05 2.48
C LEU A 143 -9.23 -14.65 2.78
N ALA A 144 -9.41 -14.32 4.05
CA ALA A 144 -9.77 -12.95 4.44
C ALA A 144 -8.61 -11.99 4.16
N SER A 145 -8.93 -10.84 3.58
CA SER A 145 -7.98 -9.78 3.29
C SER A 145 -7.91 -8.72 4.39
N ILE A 146 -6.93 -7.82 4.33
CA ILE A 146 -6.88 -6.64 5.22
C ILE A 146 -8.10 -5.73 5.05
N VAL A 147 -8.76 -5.76 3.90
CA VAL A 147 -10.02 -5.04 3.67
C VAL A 147 -11.14 -5.63 4.52
N ASP A 148 -11.24 -6.96 4.62
CA ASP A 148 -12.21 -7.61 5.49
C ASP A 148 -12.00 -7.19 6.96
N LEU A 149 -10.75 -7.24 7.43
CA LEU A 149 -10.40 -6.83 8.79
C LEU A 149 -10.70 -5.34 9.05
N ALA A 150 -10.39 -4.46 8.09
CA ALA A 150 -10.70 -3.03 8.21
C ALA A 150 -12.22 -2.79 8.32
N ARG A 151 -13.02 -3.52 7.54
CA ARG A 151 -14.50 -3.46 7.61
C ARG A 151 -15.04 -3.96 8.96
N GLU A 152 -14.50 -5.05 9.49
CA GLU A 152 -14.86 -5.55 10.83
C GLU A 152 -14.59 -4.52 11.92
N GLN A 153 -13.53 -3.72 11.79
CA GLN A 153 -13.24 -2.61 12.69
C GLN A 153 -14.09 -1.34 12.40
N GLY A 154 -14.92 -1.38 11.36
CA GLY A 154 -15.79 -0.27 10.95
C GLY A 154 -15.04 0.89 10.30
N ARG A 155 -13.84 0.67 9.79
CA ARG A 155 -13.09 1.66 8.99
C ARG A 155 -13.74 1.82 7.62
N ALA A 156 -13.65 3.00 7.04
CA ALA A 156 -13.95 3.20 5.63
C ALA A 156 -12.84 2.59 4.77
N VAL A 157 -13.19 2.08 3.59
CA VAL A 157 -12.22 1.45 2.70
C VAL A 157 -12.25 2.10 1.33
N GLY A 158 -11.06 2.50 0.86
CA GLY A 158 -10.82 3.00 -0.50
C GLY A 158 -9.91 2.07 -1.29
N LEU A 159 -10.17 1.97 -2.57
CA LEU A 159 -9.35 1.29 -3.57
C LEU A 159 -9.10 2.25 -4.73
N VAL A 160 -7.85 2.52 -5.04
CA VAL A 160 -7.44 3.45 -6.10
C VAL A 160 -6.40 2.76 -6.98
N THR A 161 -6.56 2.84 -8.29
CA THR A 161 -5.57 2.32 -9.23
C THR A 161 -5.51 3.16 -10.50
N ASN A 162 -4.35 3.23 -11.13
CA ASN A 162 -4.21 3.75 -12.50
C ASN A 162 -4.33 2.66 -13.58
N ALA A 163 -4.47 1.39 -13.17
CA ALA A 163 -4.83 0.27 -14.03
C ALA A 163 -6.34 0.00 -13.97
N LYS A 164 -6.75 -1.19 -14.42
CA LYS A 164 -8.13 -1.66 -14.27
C LYS A 164 -8.43 -2.00 -12.81
N LEU A 165 -9.62 -1.65 -12.32
CA LEU A 165 -10.09 -2.06 -11.00
C LEU A 165 -10.17 -3.59 -10.84
N THR A 166 -10.27 -4.32 -11.95
CA THR A 166 -10.26 -5.79 -12.03
C THR A 166 -8.85 -6.38 -12.16
N ASN A 167 -7.80 -5.55 -12.19
CA ASN A 167 -6.42 -6.05 -12.19
C ASN A 167 -6.16 -6.93 -10.95
N ALA A 168 -5.35 -7.98 -11.09
CA ALA A 168 -5.10 -8.97 -10.05
C ALA A 168 -4.61 -8.36 -8.73
N THR A 169 -3.77 -7.32 -8.78
CA THR A 169 -3.30 -6.59 -7.59
C THR A 169 -4.46 -5.97 -6.82
N CYS A 170 -5.34 -5.24 -7.48
CA CYS A 170 -6.54 -4.69 -6.86
C CYS A 170 -7.49 -5.78 -6.36
N ALA A 171 -7.74 -6.79 -7.20
CA ALA A 171 -8.69 -7.86 -6.94
C ALA A 171 -8.33 -8.68 -5.69
N ALA A 172 -7.04 -8.84 -5.38
CA ALA A 172 -6.56 -9.55 -4.20
C ALA A 172 -7.09 -8.99 -2.87
N PHE A 173 -7.53 -7.74 -2.84
CA PHE A 173 -8.07 -7.08 -1.65
C PHE A 173 -9.57 -7.24 -1.46
N TYR A 174 -10.33 -7.59 -2.51
CA TYR A 174 -11.79 -7.65 -2.42
C TYR A 174 -12.40 -8.94 -3.00
N ALA A 175 -11.67 -9.69 -3.82
CA ALA A 175 -12.19 -10.84 -4.56
C ALA A 175 -11.41 -12.13 -4.30
N HIS A 176 -12.01 -13.23 -4.73
CA HIS A 176 -11.43 -14.57 -4.67
C HIS A 176 -11.62 -15.26 -6.02
N SER A 177 -10.53 -15.70 -6.63
CA SER A 177 -10.58 -16.41 -7.91
C SER A 177 -9.38 -17.34 -8.09
N SER A 178 -9.61 -18.49 -8.72
CA SER A 178 -8.55 -19.37 -9.22
C SER A 178 -8.08 -19.01 -10.63
N ASP A 179 -8.71 -18.03 -11.25
CA ASP A 179 -8.33 -17.49 -12.56
C ASP A 179 -8.39 -15.96 -12.58
N PRO A 180 -7.24 -15.27 -12.53
CA PRO A 180 -7.20 -13.81 -12.55
C PRO A 180 -7.65 -13.21 -13.91
N ALA A 181 -7.80 -14.02 -14.95
CA ALA A 181 -8.30 -13.56 -16.24
C ALA A 181 -9.85 -13.49 -16.31
N ASP A 182 -10.56 -14.05 -15.32
CA ASP A 182 -12.02 -13.93 -15.21
C ASP A 182 -12.42 -12.56 -14.64
N GLU A 183 -12.07 -11.50 -15.37
CA GLU A 183 -12.30 -10.12 -14.96
C GLU A 183 -13.79 -9.78 -14.78
N ASP A 184 -14.69 -10.44 -15.50
CA ASP A 184 -16.14 -10.25 -15.36
C ASP A 184 -16.65 -10.68 -13.98
N ASN A 185 -16.13 -11.80 -13.46
CA ASN A 185 -16.43 -12.26 -12.12
C ASN A 185 -15.77 -11.37 -11.06
N LEU A 186 -14.54 -10.88 -11.30
CA LEU A 186 -13.88 -9.92 -10.40
C LEU A 186 -14.69 -8.61 -10.30
N ALA A 187 -15.18 -8.08 -11.43
CA ALA A 187 -16.05 -6.91 -11.44
C ALA A 187 -17.36 -7.14 -10.68
N LEU A 188 -17.94 -8.33 -10.81
CA LEU A 188 -19.15 -8.74 -10.09
C LEU A 188 -18.91 -8.76 -8.57
N GLN A 189 -17.82 -9.39 -8.13
CA GLN A 189 -17.44 -9.42 -6.71
C GLN A 189 -17.21 -8.02 -6.13
N LEU A 190 -16.56 -7.11 -6.88
CA LEU A 190 -16.37 -5.72 -6.45
C LEU A 190 -17.71 -5.00 -6.24
N THR A 191 -18.67 -5.26 -7.11
CA THR A 191 -20.00 -4.62 -7.08
C THR A 191 -20.87 -5.14 -5.94
N GLU A 192 -20.86 -6.46 -5.70
CA GLU A 192 -21.80 -7.13 -4.81
C GLU A 192 -21.33 -7.26 -3.34
N ASN A 193 -20.02 -7.29 -3.08
CA ASN A 193 -19.51 -7.59 -1.74
C ASN A 193 -19.67 -6.44 -0.72
N GLY A 194 -19.94 -5.22 -1.16
CA GLY A 194 -20.18 -4.06 -0.29
C GLY A 194 -19.02 -3.65 0.61
N LYS A 195 -17.80 -4.15 0.34
CA LYS A 195 -16.63 -3.92 1.19
C LYS A 195 -15.94 -2.58 0.93
N ILE A 196 -16.08 -2.03 -0.28
CA ILE A 196 -15.37 -0.83 -0.74
C ILE A 196 -16.35 0.35 -0.71
N ASP A 197 -15.95 1.45 -0.08
CA ASP A 197 -16.72 2.70 -0.06
C ASP A 197 -16.36 3.61 -1.23
N ILE A 198 -15.08 3.61 -1.61
CA ILE A 198 -14.54 4.40 -2.73
C ILE A 198 -13.69 3.49 -3.61
N ALA A 199 -14.06 3.34 -4.87
CA ALA A 199 -13.27 2.67 -5.90
C ALA A 199 -13.01 3.64 -7.06
N LEU A 200 -11.74 3.88 -7.39
CA LEU A 200 -11.32 4.80 -8.46
C LEU A 200 -10.29 4.11 -9.36
N GLY A 201 -10.55 4.03 -10.65
CA GLY A 201 -9.61 3.39 -11.59
C GLY A 201 -10.10 3.31 -13.02
N GLY A 202 -9.53 2.39 -13.77
CA GLY A 202 -9.93 2.01 -15.12
C GLY A 202 -10.78 0.74 -15.15
N GLY A 203 -10.94 0.15 -16.34
CA GLY A 203 -11.63 -1.12 -16.53
C GLY A 203 -13.13 -1.01 -16.73
N GLY A 204 -13.63 0.11 -17.26
CA GLY A 204 -15.07 0.31 -17.48
C GLY A 204 -15.73 -0.76 -18.34
N ALA A 205 -14.95 -1.39 -19.23
CA ALA A 205 -15.46 -2.44 -20.10
C ALA A 205 -16.02 -3.65 -19.33
N GLN A 206 -15.45 -4.00 -18.18
CA GLN A 206 -15.88 -5.13 -17.35
C GLN A 206 -17.14 -4.83 -16.52
N PHE A 207 -17.56 -3.57 -16.43
CA PHE A 207 -18.75 -3.15 -15.70
C PHE A 207 -19.94 -2.87 -16.62
N LEU A 208 -19.75 -2.86 -17.92
CA LEU A 208 -20.77 -2.54 -18.90
C LEU A 208 -21.05 -3.74 -19.83
N PRO A 209 -22.33 -3.94 -20.24
CA PRO A 209 -22.66 -4.93 -21.26
C PRO A 209 -22.15 -4.52 -22.64
N GLU A 210 -21.96 -5.49 -23.54
CA GLU A 210 -21.54 -5.25 -24.93
C GLU A 210 -22.42 -4.23 -25.66
N THR A 211 -23.72 -4.24 -25.39
CA THR A 211 -24.69 -3.29 -25.96
C THR A 211 -24.44 -1.82 -25.57
N LYS A 212 -23.63 -1.59 -24.53
CA LYS A 212 -23.22 -0.26 -24.07
C LYS A 212 -21.71 -0.01 -24.25
N GLY A 213 -21.06 -0.78 -25.10
CA GLY A 213 -19.62 -0.65 -25.40
C GLY A 213 -18.71 -1.28 -24.34
N GLY A 214 -19.25 -2.15 -23.49
CA GLY A 214 -18.47 -2.97 -22.55
C GLY A 214 -18.09 -4.33 -23.12
N GLN A 215 -17.70 -5.25 -22.23
CA GLN A 215 -17.31 -6.63 -22.59
C GLN A 215 -18.17 -7.70 -21.93
N ARG A 216 -19.09 -7.32 -21.01
CA ARG A 216 -19.95 -8.28 -20.31
C ARG A 216 -20.96 -8.94 -21.23
N GLN A 217 -20.99 -10.28 -21.19
CA GLN A 217 -21.91 -11.09 -22.01
C GLN A 217 -23.20 -11.43 -21.27
N ASP A 218 -23.26 -11.21 -19.95
CA ASP A 218 -24.44 -11.46 -19.11
C ASP A 218 -25.50 -10.34 -19.18
N ALA A 219 -25.30 -9.36 -20.07
CA ALA A 219 -26.15 -8.19 -20.27
C ALA A 219 -26.36 -7.28 -19.03
N ARG A 220 -25.64 -7.51 -17.93
CA ARG A 220 -25.71 -6.67 -16.72
C ARG A 220 -24.97 -5.36 -16.93
N ASP A 221 -25.55 -4.28 -16.40
CA ASP A 221 -24.90 -2.97 -16.28
C ASP A 221 -24.57 -2.73 -14.80
N LEU A 222 -23.36 -3.09 -14.39
CA LEU A 222 -22.93 -3.00 -13.00
C LEU A 222 -22.83 -1.54 -12.51
N LEU A 223 -22.66 -0.56 -13.41
CA LEU A 223 -22.63 0.85 -13.01
C LEU A 223 -24.04 1.35 -12.64
N VAL A 224 -25.07 0.88 -13.33
CA VAL A 224 -26.48 1.16 -12.97
C VAL A 224 -26.83 0.50 -11.65
N GLU A 225 -26.38 -0.73 -11.43
CA GLU A 225 -26.61 -1.45 -10.17
C GLU A 225 -25.90 -0.76 -8.99
N LEU A 226 -24.64 -0.34 -9.16
CA LEU A 226 -23.90 0.44 -8.16
C LEU A 226 -24.62 1.76 -7.84
N HIS A 227 -25.11 2.47 -8.86
CA HIS A 227 -25.89 3.69 -8.65
C HIS A 227 -27.18 3.40 -7.86
N GLY A 228 -27.87 2.32 -8.18
CA GLY A 228 -29.05 1.85 -7.43
C GLY A 228 -28.72 1.50 -5.96
N ASN A 229 -27.50 1.07 -5.67
CA ASN A 229 -26.97 0.78 -4.33
C ASN A 229 -26.41 2.02 -3.61
N GLY A 230 -26.62 3.21 -4.19
CA GLY A 230 -26.27 4.50 -3.57
C GLY A 230 -24.84 4.97 -3.83
N PHE A 231 -24.15 4.42 -4.83
CA PHE A 231 -22.88 4.94 -5.28
C PHE A 231 -23.07 6.14 -6.22
N ASP A 232 -22.29 7.19 -6.01
CA ASP A 232 -22.09 8.22 -7.04
C ASP A 232 -21.13 7.65 -8.09
N ILE A 233 -21.49 7.78 -9.38
CA ILE A 233 -20.66 7.29 -10.49
C ILE A 233 -20.00 8.49 -11.16
N VAL A 234 -18.66 8.48 -11.28
CA VAL A 234 -17.89 9.54 -11.94
C VAL A 234 -17.00 8.95 -13.04
N ARG A 235 -16.82 9.71 -14.13
CA ARG A 235 -16.10 9.25 -15.33
C ARG A 235 -14.99 10.20 -15.78
N THR A 236 -14.93 11.40 -15.21
CA THR A 236 -13.95 12.42 -15.55
C THR A 236 -13.32 13.01 -14.28
N ARG A 237 -12.15 13.61 -14.43
CA ARG A 237 -11.48 14.39 -13.36
C ARG A 237 -12.40 15.48 -12.81
N ALA A 238 -13.07 16.21 -13.69
CA ALA A 238 -13.96 17.29 -13.29
C ALA A 238 -15.14 16.79 -12.42
N GLU A 239 -15.75 15.66 -12.78
CA GLU A 239 -16.80 15.03 -11.98
C GLU A 239 -16.26 14.56 -10.62
N LEU A 240 -15.06 13.96 -10.58
CA LEU A 240 -14.40 13.54 -9.34
C LEU A 240 -14.15 14.75 -8.41
N ASP A 241 -13.65 15.85 -8.94
CA ASP A 241 -13.38 17.07 -8.16
C ASP A 241 -14.67 17.75 -7.67
N ALA A 242 -15.79 17.59 -8.37
CA ALA A 242 -17.09 18.14 -8.01
C ALA A 242 -17.78 17.43 -6.83
N ILE A 243 -17.35 16.21 -6.45
CA ILE A 243 -17.93 15.48 -5.32
C ILE A 243 -17.67 16.26 -4.02
N PRO A 244 -18.71 16.63 -3.21
CA PRO A 244 -18.52 17.40 -2.00
C PRO A 244 -17.76 16.62 -0.92
N ALA A 245 -16.70 17.20 -0.37
CA ALA A 245 -15.86 16.54 0.65
C ALA A 245 -16.59 16.33 1.98
N TRP A 246 -17.60 17.15 2.33
CA TRP A 246 -18.38 17.02 3.57
C TRP A 246 -19.39 15.88 3.58
N ARG A 247 -19.69 15.30 2.42
CA ARG A 247 -20.58 14.16 2.25
C ARG A 247 -19.75 12.87 2.38
N ARG A 248 -20.27 11.84 3.04
CA ARG A 248 -19.68 10.49 3.05
C ARG A 248 -20.17 9.73 1.82
N PRO A 249 -19.61 9.90 0.64
CA PRO A 249 -20.10 9.24 -0.54
C PRO A 249 -19.65 7.79 -0.55
N LYS A 250 -20.52 6.93 -1.04
CA LYS A 250 -20.08 5.75 -1.75
C LYS A 250 -19.75 6.20 -3.16
N LEU A 251 -18.51 6.06 -3.59
CA LEU A 251 -18.05 6.63 -4.85
C LEU A 251 -17.41 5.56 -5.73
N PHE A 252 -17.84 5.50 -6.98
CA PHE A 252 -17.27 4.60 -7.98
C PHE A 252 -16.83 5.42 -9.21
N GLY A 253 -15.52 5.56 -9.41
CA GLY A 253 -14.93 6.28 -10.53
C GLY A 253 -14.33 5.35 -11.55
N VAL A 254 -14.82 5.39 -12.79
CA VAL A 254 -14.30 4.63 -13.92
C VAL A 254 -13.92 5.59 -15.02
N PHE A 255 -12.62 5.85 -15.16
CA PHE A 255 -12.09 6.92 -16.01
C PHE A 255 -11.60 6.44 -17.39
N SER A 256 -11.60 5.13 -17.61
CA SER A 256 -11.21 4.51 -18.89
C SER A 256 -11.92 3.17 -19.07
N GLN A 257 -12.11 2.75 -20.31
CA GLN A 257 -12.60 1.39 -20.63
C GLN A 257 -11.57 0.30 -20.31
N SER A 258 -10.27 0.62 -20.39
CA SER A 258 -9.13 -0.24 -20.04
C SER A 258 -8.33 0.41 -18.91
N ASP A 259 -7.01 0.26 -18.90
CA ASP A 259 -6.13 1.02 -18.01
C ASP A 259 -6.26 2.53 -18.27
N LEU A 260 -5.87 3.38 -17.33
CA LEU A 260 -5.77 4.81 -17.54
C LEU A 260 -4.63 5.14 -18.50
N ALA A 261 -4.61 6.38 -18.97
CA ALA A 261 -3.48 6.92 -19.70
C ALA A 261 -2.24 7.04 -18.81
N PHE A 262 -1.07 6.92 -19.38
CA PHE A 262 0.19 7.15 -18.66
C PHE A 262 0.30 8.59 -18.14
N ALA A 263 1.02 8.80 -17.04
CA ALA A 263 1.14 10.08 -16.36
C ALA A 263 1.61 11.23 -17.28
N ASN A 264 2.49 10.96 -18.23
CA ASN A 264 2.94 11.93 -19.23
C ASN A 264 1.81 12.34 -20.20
N GLN A 265 0.93 11.41 -20.59
CA GLN A 265 -0.23 11.66 -21.45
C GLN A 265 -1.32 12.46 -20.71
N ILE A 266 -1.54 12.16 -19.40
CA ILE A 266 -2.48 12.91 -18.56
C ILE A 266 -2.03 14.38 -18.46
N LYS A 267 -0.74 14.64 -18.25
CA LYS A 267 -0.17 15.99 -18.21
C LYS A 267 -0.33 16.76 -19.52
N GLN A 268 -0.49 16.07 -20.65
CA GLN A 268 -0.71 16.67 -21.97
C GLN A 268 -2.18 17.07 -22.26
N GLY A 269 -3.10 16.88 -21.29
CA GLY A 269 -4.46 17.38 -21.41
C GLY A 269 -5.56 16.32 -21.49
N SER A 270 -5.34 15.14 -20.93
CA SER A 270 -6.41 14.15 -20.70
C SER A 270 -7.42 14.65 -19.67
N ASP A 271 -8.68 14.28 -19.82
CA ASP A 271 -9.75 14.49 -18.83
C ASP A 271 -9.74 13.46 -17.70
N GLN A 272 -8.85 12.46 -17.77
CA GLN A 272 -8.64 11.48 -16.73
C GLN A 272 -7.89 12.08 -15.53
N PRO A 273 -8.21 11.68 -14.29
CA PRO A 273 -7.41 12.05 -13.13
C PRO A 273 -6.09 11.30 -13.11
N SER A 274 -5.03 11.93 -12.59
CA SER A 274 -3.78 11.23 -12.27
C SER A 274 -3.96 10.33 -11.03
N LEU A 275 -2.99 9.43 -10.79
CA LEU A 275 -2.98 8.61 -9.56
C LEU A 275 -2.98 9.52 -8.32
N SER A 276 -2.17 10.55 -8.31
CA SER A 276 -2.08 11.51 -7.21
C SER A 276 -3.38 12.32 -7.00
N ASP A 277 -4.12 12.67 -8.06
CA ASP A 277 -5.44 13.29 -7.96
C ASP A 277 -6.44 12.35 -7.28
N MET A 278 -6.47 11.08 -7.69
CA MET A 278 -7.36 10.07 -7.12
C MET A 278 -7.03 9.79 -5.65
N VAL A 279 -5.74 9.69 -5.30
CA VAL A 279 -5.28 9.49 -3.91
C VAL A 279 -5.71 10.67 -3.04
N ARG A 280 -5.49 11.92 -3.49
CA ARG A 280 -5.93 13.10 -2.77
C ARG A 280 -7.42 13.06 -2.48
N ARG A 281 -8.24 12.83 -3.52
CA ARG A 281 -9.70 12.81 -3.37
C ARG A 281 -10.19 11.66 -2.49
N ALA A 282 -9.60 10.47 -2.62
CA ALA A 282 -9.95 9.34 -1.76
C ALA A 282 -9.68 9.66 -0.28
N ILE A 283 -8.52 10.23 0.06
CA ILE A 283 -8.20 10.63 1.44
C ILE A 283 -9.17 11.69 1.95
N GLU A 284 -9.42 12.76 1.17
CA GLU A 284 -10.36 13.83 1.53
C GLU A 284 -11.76 13.33 1.86
N LEU A 285 -12.21 12.26 1.20
CA LEU A 285 -13.54 11.68 1.40
C LEU A 285 -13.56 10.64 2.53
N LEU A 286 -12.55 9.78 2.63
CA LEU A 286 -12.47 8.69 3.61
C LEU A 286 -12.26 9.20 5.04
N GLN A 287 -11.58 10.33 5.22
CA GLN A 287 -11.28 10.90 6.54
C GLN A 287 -12.52 11.30 7.35
N TYR A 288 -13.70 11.37 6.73
CA TYR A 288 -14.95 11.65 7.45
C TYR A 288 -15.50 10.45 8.22
N ASN A 289 -14.91 9.26 8.09
CA ASN A 289 -15.27 8.13 8.94
C ASN A 289 -14.61 8.27 10.32
N PRO A 290 -15.39 8.33 11.43
CA PRO A 290 -14.85 8.54 12.78
C PRO A 290 -13.97 7.40 13.28
N ARG A 291 -14.03 6.22 12.67
CA ARG A 291 -13.18 5.07 12.98
C ARG A 291 -11.92 4.99 12.13
N GLY A 292 -11.69 6.02 11.29
CA GLY A 292 -10.57 6.07 10.35
C GLY A 292 -10.82 5.26 9.09
N TYR A 293 -9.77 5.05 8.31
CA TYR A 293 -9.88 4.42 6.99
C TYR A 293 -8.67 3.54 6.65
N LEU A 294 -8.90 2.65 5.70
CA LEU A 294 -7.88 1.93 4.94
C LEU A 294 -7.98 2.38 3.48
N LEU A 295 -6.88 2.82 2.89
CA LEU A 295 -6.76 3.14 1.47
C LEU A 295 -5.71 2.24 0.84
N VAL A 296 -6.10 1.45 -0.15
CA VAL A 296 -5.18 0.67 -0.98
C VAL A 296 -5.01 1.40 -2.30
N VAL A 297 -3.77 1.65 -2.68
CA VAL A 297 -3.38 2.36 -3.91
C VAL A 297 -2.48 1.45 -4.73
N ASP A 298 -2.90 1.16 -5.94
CA ASP A 298 -2.17 0.35 -6.90
C ASP A 298 -1.63 1.22 -8.05
N ALA A 299 -0.32 1.18 -8.26
CA ALA A 299 0.36 1.83 -9.37
C ALA A 299 0.65 0.82 -10.51
N GLY A 300 -0.41 0.21 -11.05
CA GLY A 300 -0.31 -0.89 -12.02
C GLY A 300 0.29 -0.51 -13.37
N LEU A 301 0.21 0.77 -13.76
CA LEU A 301 0.84 1.24 -15.01
C LEU A 301 2.38 1.18 -14.99
N MET A 302 3.00 1.08 -13.80
CA MET A 302 4.44 0.83 -13.69
C MET A 302 4.83 -0.53 -14.30
N ARG A 303 3.98 -1.55 -14.08
CA ARG A 303 4.11 -2.88 -14.67
C ARG A 303 3.98 -2.83 -16.19
N LYS A 304 2.90 -2.18 -16.68
CA LYS A 304 2.62 -2.08 -18.12
C LYS A 304 3.79 -1.51 -18.92
N ALA A 305 4.40 -0.44 -18.41
CA ALA A 305 5.56 0.17 -19.03
C ALA A 305 6.79 -0.77 -19.06
N ALA A 306 7.04 -1.48 -17.95
CA ALA A 306 8.15 -2.42 -17.88
C ALA A 306 7.93 -3.65 -18.76
N GLU A 307 6.69 -4.14 -18.88
CA GLU A 307 6.32 -5.23 -19.77
C GLU A 307 6.67 -4.95 -21.23
N GLU A 308 6.65 -3.68 -21.63
CA GLU A 308 7.00 -3.20 -22.99
C GLU A 308 8.48 -2.82 -23.13
N ASN A 309 9.29 -2.95 -22.09
CA ASN A 309 10.67 -2.46 -22.01
C ASN A 309 10.78 -0.94 -22.30
N ASP A 310 9.79 -0.16 -21.87
CA ASP A 310 9.81 1.29 -22.01
C ASP A 310 10.31 1.93 -20.70
N ALA A 311 11.60 2.26 -20.67
CA ALA A 311 12.22 2.81 -19.48
C ALA A 311 11.73 4.23 -19.17
N GLU A 312 11.48 5.06 -20.17
CA GLU A 312 11.00 6.42 -19.97
C GLU A 312 9.63 6.43 -19.28
N ILE A 313 8.70 5.66 -19.81
CA ILE A 313 7.37 5.54 -19.21
C ILE A 313 7.48 4.86 -17.83
N THR A 314 8.31 3.82 -17.68
CA THR A 314 8.54 3.14 -16.40
C THR A 314 8.98 4.13 -15.31
N PHE A 315 9.95 5.00 -15.59
CA PHE A 315 10.44 6.01 -14.66
C PHE A 315 9.41 7.11 -14.40
N SER A 316 8.69 7.53 -15.43
CA SER A 316 7.60 8.49 -15.31
C SER A 316 6.47 7.98 -14.41
N GLN A 317 6.10 6.69 -14.51
CA GLN A 317 5.11 6.07 -13.62
C GLN A 317 5.63 5.89 -12.19
N THR A 318 6.92 5.57 -12.03
CA THR A 318 7.55 5.50 -10.70
C THR A 318 7.59 6.88 -10.03
N ALA A 319 7.85 7.94 -10.79
CA ALA A 319 7.79 9.32 -10.30
C ALA A 319 6.36 9.73 -9.93
N GLU A 320 5.33 9.26 -10.65
CA GLU A 320 3.92 9.50 -10.30
C GLU A 320 3.51 8.75 -9.03
N LEU A 321 4.00 7.52 -8.81
CA LEU A 321 3.85 6.83 -7.53
C LEU A 321 4.46 7.65 -6.39
N ASP A 322 5.71 8.10 -6.55
CA ASP A 322 6.42 8.92 -5.55
C ASP A 322 5.67 10.22 -5.24
N HIS A 323 5.15 10.89 -6.27
CA HIS A 323 4.31 12.07 -6.10
C HIS A 323 3.00 11.76 -5.36
N SER A 324 2.37 10.62 -5.65
CA SER A 324 1.17 10.16 -4.95
C SER A 324 1.43 9.89 -3.47
N VAL A 325 2.60 9.36 -3.12
CA VAL A 325 3.04 9.19 -1.72
C VAL A 325 3.23 10.55 -1.04
N SER A 326 3.83 11.53 -1.74
CA SER A 326 3.96 12.91 -1.23
C SER A 326 2.59 13.54 -0.94
N VAL A 327 1.63 13.36 -1.84
CA VAL A 327 0.24 13.80 -1.66
C VAL A 327 -0.37 13.11 -0.43
N ALA A 328 -0.22 11.81 -0.29
CA ALA A 328 -0.75 11.08 0.87
C ALA A 328 -0.16 11.60 2.19
N ARG A 329 1.14 11.85 2.27
CA ARG A 329 1.80 12.43 3.47
C ARG A 329 1.23 13.79 3.85
N ASN A 330 0.88 14.61 2.85
CA ASN A 330 0.34 15.95 3.07
C ASN A 330 -1.13 15.95 3.51
N TYR A 331 -1.93 14.98 3.05
CA TYR A 331 -3.39 14.95 3.27
C TYR A 331 -3.84 14.01 4.38
N ALA A 332 -3.09 12.92 4.66
CA ALA A 332 -3.50 11.92 5.64
C ALA A 332 -3.26 12.34 7.11
N GLY A 333 -2.41 13.35 7.35
CA GLY A 333 -2.05 13.83 8.68
C GLY A 333 -0.96 12.99 9.36
N ALA A 334 -0.31 13.59 10.36
CA ALA A 334 0.90 13.07 11.02
C ALA A 334 0.70 11.76 11.81
N GLY A 335 -0.54 11.37 12.12
CA GLY A 335 -0.87 10.14 12.84
C GLY A 335 -1.24 8.96 11.94
N SER A 336 -1.05 9.09 10.62
CA SER A 336 -1.37 8.02 9.67
C SER A 336 -0.19 7.11 9.42
N THR A 337 -0.47 5.84 9.11
CA THR A 337 0.51 4.87 8.64
C THR A 337 0.50 4.84 7.13
N ILE A 338 1.66 5.04 6.52
CA ILE A 338 1.86 4.96 5.07
C ILE A 338 2.90 3.88 4.79
N ILE A 339 2.52 2.89 4.01
CA ILE A 339 3.38 1.81 3.55
C ILE A 339 3.42 1.85 2.02
N VAL A 340 4.61 1.75 1.46
CA VAL A 340 4.82 1.62 0.01
C VAL A 340 5.63 0.37 -0.24
N CYS A 341 5.14 -0.55 -1.05
CA CYS A 341 5.89 -1.77 -1.36
C CYS A 341 5.79 -2.15 -2.84
N GLY A 342 6.78 -2.88 -3.33
CA GLY A 342 6.65 -3.61 -4.58
C GLY A 342 5.81 -4.87 -4.40
N ASP A 343 5.36 -5.45 -5.50
CA ASP A 343 4.75 -6.79 -5.55
C ASP A 343 5.76 -7.84 -6.07
N VAL A 344 6.16 -7.73 -7.33
CA VAL A 344 7.14 -8.60 -8.00
C VAL A 344 7.98 -7.79 -8.98
N ALA A 345 9.28 -8.06 -9.08
CA ALA A 345 10.15 -7.39 -10.03
C ALA A 345 9.88 -7.86 -11.46
N ILE A 346 10.04 -6.97 -12.44
CA ILE A 346 9.67 -7.21 -13.84
C ILE A 346 10.79 -6.77 -14.76
N GLY A 347 11.19 -7.68 -15.65
CA GLY A 347 12.11 -7.41 -16.74
C GLY A 347 13.58 -7.32 -16.33
N SER A 348 13.92 -7.36 -15.04
CA SER A 348 15.30 -7.20 -14.54
C SER A 348 16.03 -6.05 -15.22
N LEU A 349 15.59 -4.82 -14.96
CA LEU A 349 16.20 -3.62 -15.50
C LEU A 349 17.63 -3.47 -14.97
N SER A 350 18.61 -3.34 -15.85
CA SER A 350 20.00 -3.09 -15.47
C SER A 350 20.47 -1.71 -15.92
N LEU A 351 21.14 -1.01 -15.00
CA LEU A 351 21.83 0.23 -15.28
C LEU A 351 23.28 -0.10 -15.65
N ASN A 352 23.60 0.02 -16.94
CA ASN A 352 24.91 -0.31 -17.46
C ASN A 352 25.77 0.94 -17.55
N GLY A 353 27.02 0.77 -17.35
CA GLY A 353 27.90 1.75 -17.85
C GLY A 353 28.55 2.69 -16.89
N PHE A 354 29.57 3.26 -17.46
CA PHE A 354 30.55 4.12 -16.84
C PHE A 354 31.29 4.88 -17.92
N PRO A 355 31.63 6.11 -17.69
CA PRO A 355 31.17 7.02 -16.67
C PRO A 355 29.86 7.71 -17.10
N PHE A 356 28.98 7.98 -16.11
CA PHE A 356 27.77 8.74 -16.31
C PHE A 356 27.83 10.02 -15.45
N ARG A 357 27.56 11.17 -16.07
CA ARG A 357 27.61 12.44 -15.34
C ARG A 357 26.41 12.53 -14.41
N LYS A 358 26.61 13.01 -13.17
CA LYS A 358 25.57 13.08 -12.14
C LYS A 358 24.39 13.99 -12.51
N ASP A 359 24.61 14.96 -13.39
CA ASP A 359 23.63 15.96 -13.86
C ASP A 359 22.98 15.61 -15.19
N SER A 360 23.20 14.39 -15.69
CA SER A 360 22.81 14.04 -17.06
C SER A 360 21.32 13.71 -17.25
N GLY A 361 20.55 13.37 -16.19
CA GLY A 361 19.10 13.17 -16.24
C GLY A 361 18.63 12.26 -17.37
N LEU A 362 17.94 12.84 -18.34
CA LEU A 362 17.40 12.14 -19.52
C LEU A 362 18.43 11.41 -20.39
N ALA A 363 19.72 11.74 -20.31
CA ALA A 363 20.76 11.02 -21.05
C ALA A 363 20.88 9.55 -20.62
N LEU A 364 20.27 9.16 -19.49
CA LEU A 364 20.13 7.76 -19.08
C LEU A 364 19.40 6.90 -20.14
N LEU A 365 18.50 7.48 -20.91
CA LEU A 365 17.74 6.80 -21.96
C LEU A 365 18.52 6.64 -23.28
N GLY A 366 19.79 7.04 -23.31
CA GLY A 366 20.61 7.06 -24.52
C GLY A 366 21.73 6.03 -24.55
N LEU A 367 22.73 6.31 -25.39
CA LEU A 367 23.92 5.52 -25.56
C LEU A 367 25.13 6.25 -24.98
N ASN A 368 26.12 5.50 -24.50
CA ASN A 368 27.42 6.07 -24.14
C ASN A 368 28.25 6.41 -25.38
N SER A 369 29.45 6.98 -25.19
CA SER A 369 30.36 7.36 -26.29
C SER A 369 30.85 6.18 -27.10
N ALA A 370 30.71 4.95 -26.63
CA ALA A 370 31.05 3.73 -27.36
C ALA A 370 29.84 3.12 -28.11
N GLY A 371 28.67 3.80 -28.06
CA GLY A 371 27.44 3.31 -28.69
C GLY A 371 26.73 2.20 -27.91
N GLN A 372 27.01 2.07 -26.61
CA GLN A 372 26.40 1.05 -25.76
C GLN A 372 25.26 1.68 -24.95
N PRO A 373 24.14 0.96 -24.74
CA PRO A 373 23.00 1.47 -23.97
C PRO A 373 23.32 1.59 -22.49
N TRP A 374 22.78 2.63 -21.85
CA TRP A 374 22.84 2.81 -20.40
C TRP A 374 21.88 1.85 -19.68
N ILE A 375 20.79 1.48 -20.34
CA ILE A 375 19.74 0.61 -19.79
C ILE A 375 19.64 -0.64 -20.65
N THR A 376 19.56 -1.79 -19.99
CA THR A 376 19.19 -3.06 -20.63
C THR A 376 18.17 -3.80 -19.76
N TRP A 377 17.44 -4.71 -20.39
CA TRP A 377 16.47 -5.58 -19.76
C TRP A 377 16.91 -7.04 -19.93
N ALA A 378 16.54 -7.91 -19.00
CA ALA A 378 16.79 -9.34 -19.17
C ALA A 378 15.85 -9.95 -20.20
N SER A 379 14.58 -9.58 -20.19
CA SER A 379 13.56 -10.13 -21.09
C SER A 379 12.62 -9.06 -21.59
N GLY A 380 11.96 -9.32 -22.72
CA GLY A 380 10.89 -8.48 -23.22
C GLY A 380 10.82 -8.36 -24.74
N PRO A 381 9.91 -7.51 -25.26
CA PRO A 381 9.67 -7.37 -26.69
C PRO A 381 10.86 -6.79 -27.47
N LYS A 382 11.76 -6.06 -26.81
CA LYS A 382 12.99 -5.52 -27.38
C LYS A 382 14.16 -6.52 -27.38
N GLY A 383 13.91 -7.78 -27.04
CA GLY A 383 14.91 -8.84 -26.99
C GLY A 383 15.26 -9.45 -28.33
N THR A 384 16.40 -10.16 -28.38
CA THR A 384 16.83 -10.88 -29.59
C THR A 384 16.03 -12.17 -29.77
N ARG A 385 15.53 -12.43 -30.98
CA ARG A 385 14.75 -13.64 -31.31
C ARG A 385 15.60 -14.88 -31.59
N SER A 386 16.89 -14.86 -31.30
CA SER A 386 17.84 -15.92 -31.65
C SER A 386 18.00 -16.96 -30.53
N TYR A 387 16.96 -17.72 -30.23
CA TYR A 387 17.14 -19.01 -29.54
C TYR A 387 17.06 -20.12 -30.57
N GLY A 388 18.16 -20.85 -30.79
CA GLY A 388 18.19 -22.05 -31.64
C GLY A 388 19.19 -22.08 -32.77
N LYS A 389 20.11 -21.11 -32.87
CA LYS A 389 21.25 -21.17 -33.78
C LYS A 389 22.54 -21.50 -33.02
N THR A 390 23.38 -22.34 -33.64
CA THR A 390 24.66 -22.84 -33.14
C THR A 390 25.56 -21.70 -32.62
N PRO A 391 26.35 -21.92 -31.50
CA PRO A 391 27.34 -20.96 -31.04
C PRO A 391 28.28 -20.55 -32.17
N GLY A 392 28.26 -19.28 -32.62
CA GLY A 392 29.04 -18.75 -33.72
C GLY A 392 28.22 -17.96 -34.75
N GLU A 393 26.91 -18.12 -34.79
CA GLU A 393 26.00 -17.31 -35.61
C GLU A 393 25.29 -16.21 -34.78
N TYR A 394 26.02 -15.52 -33.94
CA TYR A 394 25.56 -14.26 -33.40
C TYR A 394 25.59 -13.18 -34.47
N GLY A 395 24.69 -13.28 -35.41
CA GLY A 395 24.27 -12.09 -36.12
C GLY A 395 23.53 -11.24 -35.14
N GLY A 396 24.11 -10.13 -34.68
CA GLY A 396 23.40 -9.09 -33.95
C GLY A 396 22.09 -8.77 -34.67
N PRO A 397 21.13 -8.12 -34.03
CA PRO A 397 19.80 -7.91 -34.57
C PRO A 397 19.90 -7.28 -35.94
N LYS A 398 19.61 -8.07 -37.00
CA LYS A 398 19.63 -7.60 -38.38
C LYS A 398 18.56 -6.55 -38.68
N ASN A 399 17.75 -6.23 -37.67
CA ASN A 399 16.73 -5.17 -37.68
C ASN A 399 16.41 -4.69 -36.26
N SER A 400 17.41 -4.39 -35.43
CA SER A 400 17.18 -3.26 -34.55
C SER A 400 17.20 -2.05 -35.46
N ALA A 401 16.05 -1.47 -35.74
CA ALA A 401 16.03 -0.11 -36.25
C ALA A 401 17.04 0.66 -35.40
N ALA A 402 17.92 1.42 -36.03
CA ALA A 402 18.81 2.33 -35.31
C ALA A 402 17.93 3.19 -34.41
N GLY A 403 17.82 2.85 -33.11
CA GLY A 403 16.83 3.43 -32.25
C GLY A 403 16.41 2.61 -31.05
N ASP A 404 16.68 1.30 -30.96
CA ASP A 404 16.44 0.57 -29.71
C ASP A 404 17.55 0.89 -28.70
N LEU A 405 17.30 1.97 -27.94
CA LEU A 405 18.21 2.47 -26.93
C LEU A 405 18.19 1.63 -25.65
N GLU A 406 17.25 0.67 -25.55
CA GLU A 406 16.95 -0.13 -24.35
C GLU A 406 16.74 -1.61 -24.69
N PRO A 407 17.78 -2.34 -25.16
CA PRO A 407 17.60 -3.71 -25.61
C PRO A 407 17.36 -4.68 -24.43
N ALA A 408 16.62 -5.77 -24.69
CA ALA A 408 16.53 -6.92 -23.81
C ALA A 408 17.45 -8.07 -24.25
N THR A 409 17.90 -8.90 -23.31
CA THR A 409 18.80 -10.02 -23.61
C THR A 409 18.12 -11.09 -24.47
N PHE A 410 16.87 -11.43 -24.15
CA PHE A 410 16.10 -12.40 -24.94
C PHE A 410 14.67 -11.93 -25.14
N TYR A 411 14.11 -12.37 -26.27
CA TYR A 411 12.76 -11.99 -26.68
C TYR A 411 11.69 -12.77 -25.90
N THR A 412 10.74 -12.01 -25.33
CA THR A 412 9.44 -12.49 -24.88
C THR A 412 8.38 -11.51 -25.38
N LYS A 413 7.10 -11.91 -25.42
CA LYS A 413 6.01 -11.01 -25.86
C LYS A 413 5.84 -9.82 -24.93
N SER A 414 6.16 -10.02 -23.66
CA SER A 414 6.11 -9.08 -22.57
C SER A 414 7.28 -9.39 -21.65
N ALA A 415 7.88 -8.41 -20.97
CA ALA A 415 8.92 -8.69 -19.99
C ALA A 415 8.35 -9.58 -18.88
N LEU A 416 9.17 -10.50 -18.39
CA LEU A 416 8.78 -11.51 -17.43
C LEU A 416 9.00 -11.01 -15.99
N GLU A 417 8.22 -11.56 -15.08
CA GLU A 417 8.49 -11.47 -13.64
C GLU A 417 9.82 -12.16 -13.33
N THR A 418 10.49 -11.67 -12.28
CA THR A 418 11.81 -12.17 -11.87
C THR A 418 11.87 -12.45 -10.38
N VAL A 419 12.89 -13.19 -9.95
CA VAL A 419 13.10 -13.58 -8.56
C VAL A 419 13.71 -12.46 -7.70
N GLU A 420 14.00 -11.32 -8.30
CA GLU A 420 14.61 -10.19 -7.61
C GLU A 420 13.75 -9.69 -6.46
N ASP A 421 14.40 -9.31 -5.36
CA ASP A 421 13.73 -8.67 -4.23
C ASP A 421 13.15 -7.32 -4.66
N VAL A 422 11.99 -7.00 -4.11
CA VAL A 422 11.39 -5.68 -4.21
C VAL A 422 11.63 -4.89 -2.93
N VAL A 423 11.24 -3.63 -2.88
CA VAL A 423 11.45 -2.77 -1.71
C VAL A 423 10.14 -2.49 -0.99
N ALA A 424 10.25 -2.26 0.31
CA ALA A 424 9.16 -1.74 1.13
C ALA A 424 9.65 -0.53 1.94
N PHE A 425 8.82 0.51 1.99
CA PHE A 425 9.04 1.74 2.75
C PHE A 425 7.89 1.97 3.71
N GLY A 426 8.18 2.61 4.85
CA GLY A 426 7.16 2.91 5.84
C GLY A 426 7.37 4.21 6.58
N ASP A 427 6.26 4.89 6.87
CA ASP A 427 6.23 6.06 7.74
C ASP A 427 4.96 6.01 8.62
N GLY A 428 5.10 6.33 9.89
CA GLY A 428 4.00 6.25 10.87
C GLY A 428 3.99 4.96 11.69
N PRO A 429 2.99 4.81 12.59
CA PRO A 429 2.89 3.68 13.51
C PRO A 429 2.95 2.30 12.84
N GLY A 430 3.60 1.33 13.47
CA GLY A 430 3.73 -0.05 13.01
C GLY A 430 4.79 -0.29 11.95
N THR A 431 5.29 0.78 11.30
CA THR A 431 6.27 0.64 10.21
C THR A 431 7.70 0.35 10.68
N GLU A 432 7.96 0.37 11.98
CA GLU A 432 9.25 0.00 12.61
C GLU A 432 9.66 -1.45 12.30
N MET A 433 8.70 -2.28 11.92
CA MET A 433 8.94 -3.66 11.50
C MET A 433 9.51 -3.78 10.07
N LEU A 434 9.50 -2.69 9.29
CA LEU A 434 10.10 -2.64 7.95
C LEU A 434 11.60 -2.37 8.08
N GLN A 435 12.37 -3.44 8.30
CA GLN A 435 13.83 -3.36 8.39
C GLN A 435 14.48 -4.67 7.92
N GLY A 436 15.65 -4.57 7.32
CA GLY A 436 16.42 -5.72 6.82
C GLY A 436 15.74 -6.40 5.63
N SER A 437 15.62 -7.72 5.66
CA SER A 437 14.91 -8.50 4.64
C SER A 437 13.67 -9.13 5.27
N ILE A 438 12.52 -8.92 4.65
CA ILE A 438 11.22 -9.39 5.11
C ILE A 438 10.53 -10.22 4.03
N ASP A 439 9.56 -11.04 4.42
CA ASP A 439 8.64 -11.68 3.48
C ASP A 439 7.44 -10.77 3.17
N ASN A 440 6.88 -10.82 1.95
CA ASN A 440 5.78 -9.94 1.56
C ASN A 440 4.50 -10.15 2.39
N THR A 441 4.33 -11.31 3.06
CA THR A 441 3.24 -11.53 4.01
C THR A 441 3.35 -10.67 5.27
N GLN A 442 4.52 -10.08 5.53
CA GLN A 442 4.74 -9.20 6.68
C GLN A 442 3.95 -7.88 6.56
N ILE A 443 3.71 -7.40 5.34
CA ILE A 443 2.90 -6.20 5.10
C ILE A 443 1.48 -6.37 5.67
N PHE A 444 0.85 -7.52 5.43
CA PHE A 444 -0.45 -7.84 6.03
C PHE A 444 -0.41 -7.76 7.56
N LYS A 445 0.62 -8.34 8.19
CA LYS A 445 0.74 -8.40 9.65
C LYS A 445 0.87 -7.00 10.26
N ILE A 446 1.72 -6.15 9.64
CA ILE A 446 1.89 -4.76 10.06
C ILE A 446 0.54 -4.02 10.02
N ILE A 447 -0.18 -4.10 8.90
CA ILE A 447 -1.48 -3.42 8.76
C ILE A 447 -2.52 -3.99 9.71
N ARG A 448 -2.61 -5.31 9.86
CA ARG A 448 -3.54 -5.98 10.77
C ARG A 448 -3.34 -5.52 12.21
N ASP A 449 -2.10 -5.40 12.66
CA ASP A 449 -1.77 -5.03 14.04
C ASP A 449 -2.07 -3.54 14.30
N GLU A 450 -2.17 -2.72 13.26
CA GLU A 450 -2.55 -1.31 13.31
C GLU A 450 -4.05 -1.05 13.05
N LEU A 451 -4.79 -2.01 12.54
CA LEU A 451 -6.25 -1.93 12.44
C LEU A 451 -6.91 -2.07 13.82
#